data_6d3e4c831fbac96e3a280e1b9e64496b
#
_entry.id   6d3e4c831fbac96e3a280e1b9e64496b
#
_cell.length_a   1.000
_cell.length_b   1.000
_cell.length_c   1.000
_cell.angle_alpha   90.00
_cell.angle_beta   90.00
_cell.angle_gamma   90.00
#
_symmetry.space_group_name_H-M   'P 1'
#
loop_
_entity.id
_entity.type
_entity.pdbx_description
1 polymer ?
#
loop_
_entity_poly.entity_id
_entity_poly.type
_entity_poly.pdbx_seq_one_letter_code
_entity_poly.pdbx_strand_id
1 'polypeptide(L)'
;MTTAAVFGTGSWGTAYAMVLADAGTTVRMWGRRSEMVDQINAGMNDAYLPGAALSGLITATTAPEEAAEGADIVVLAVPSQTLRANLDQWGGVLPSDAAVVSLMKGVELGTTKRMSEVIEEVAGVDRDRVVVVSGPNLAREIALKQPAASVVACRDETVAERVASACAAPYFRPYTGTDVVGTEIAGAVKNVIALAVGMAEGLGFGDNSKASLITRGLAETMRLGMALGGE
;
A
#
# COMPACT_ATOMS: atom_id res chain seq x y z
N MET A 1 -10.30 6.56 -19.11
CA MET A 1 -10.69 6.44 -17.68
C MET A 1 -9.71 5.43 -17.07
N THR A 2 -9.02 5.77 -16.01
CA THR A 2 -8.02 4.88 -15.40
C THR A 2 -8.69 3.70 -14.73
N THR A 3 -8.15 2.50 -14.91
CA THR A 3 -8.62 1.28 -14.27
C THR A 3 -7.54 0.73 -13.34
N ALA A 4 -7.92 0.40 -12.11
CA ALA A 4 -7.02 -0.19 -11.14
C ALA A 4 -7.51 -1.58 -10.69
N ALA A 5 -6.59 -2.53 -10.60
CA ALA A 5 -6.79 -3.80 -9.93
C ALA A 5 -6.21 -3.74 -8.51
N VAL A 6 -6.96 -4.17 -7.50
CA VAL A 6 -6.46 -4.20 -6.10
C VAL A 6 -6.44 -5.64 -5.61
N PHE A 7 -5.26 -6.21 -5.43
CA PHE A 7 -5.04 -7.57 -4.94
C PHE A 7 -4.98 -7.57 -3.41
N GLY A 8 -6.10 -7.87 -2.79
CA GLY A 8 -6.27 -7.93 -1.34
C GLY A 8 -7.47 -7.12 -0.84
N THR A 9 -8.37 -7.80 -0.13
CA THR A 9 -9.63 -7.25 0.42
C THR A 9 -9.54 -6.90 1.90
N GLY A 10 -8.31 -6.73 2.43
CA GLY A 10 -8.07 -6.30 3.81
C GLY A 10 -8.38 -4.82 4.03
N SER A 11 -8.28 -4.34 5.27
CA SER A 11 -8.61 -2.96 5.64
C SER A 11 -7.91 -1.92 4.76
N TRP A 12 -6.57 -2.05 4.57
CA TRP A 12 -5.82 -1.06 3.80
C TRP A 12 -6.07 -1.16 2.30
N GLY A 13 -6.18 -2.38 1.74
CA GLY A 13 -6.55 -2.57 0.33
C GLY A 13 -7.91 -1.96 0.01
N THR A 14 -8.90 -2.18 0.89
CA THR A 14 -10.25 -1.62 0.70
C THR A 14 -10.26 -0.09 0.86
N ALA A 15 -9.57 0.46 1.87
CA ALA A 15 -9.49 1.91 2.06
C ALA A 15 -8.78 2.59 0.86
N TYR A 16 -7.74 1.98 0.30
CA TYR A 16 -7.06 2.52 -0.87
C TYR A 16 -7.91 2.40 -2.14
N ALA A 17 -8.70 1.32 -2.28
CA ALA A 17 -9.70 1.20 -3.33
C ALA A 17 -10.75 2.33 -3.27
N MET A 18 -11.18 2.73 -2.05
CA MET A 18 -12.06 3.88 -1.86
C MET A 18 -11.39 5.19 -2.30
N VAL A 19 -10.12 5.40 -1.96
CA VAL A 19 -9.35 6.58 -2.40
C VAL A 19 -9.29 6.65 -3.93
N LEU A 20 -8.94 5.54 -4.60
CA LEU A 20 -8.90 5.44 -6.05
C LEU A 20 -10.26 5.76 -6.67
N ALA A 21 -11.34 5.18 -6.14
CA ALA A 21 -12.69 5.40 -6.63
C ALA A 21 -13.16 6.85 -6.41
N ASP A 22 -12.85 7.46 -5.26
CA ASP A 22 -13.15 8.86 -4.97
C ASP A 22 -12.34 9.84 -5.87
N ALA A 23 -11.19 9.40 -6.38
CA ALA A 23 -10.42 10.12 -7.42
C ALA A 23 -10.94 9.88 -8.85
N GLY A 24 -11.99 9.04 -9.04
CA GLY A 24 -12.61 8.76 -10.34
C GLY A 24 -12.01 7.56 -11.08
N THR A 25 -11.18 6.73 -10.43
CA THR A 25 -10.63 5.50 -10.99
C THR A 25 -11.63 4.35 -10.82
N THR A 26 -11.83 3.55 -11.87
CA THR A 26 -12.59 2.29 -11.76
C THR A 26 -11.71 1.24 -11.09
N VAL A 27 -12.25 0.55 -10.07
CA VAL A 27 -11.49 -0.39 -9.25
C VAL A 27 -12.09 -1.79 -9.33
N ARG A 28 -11.27 -2.78 -9.62
CA ARG A 28 -11.59 -4.19 -9.47
C ARG A 28 -10.73 -4.81 -8.37
N MET A 29 -11.36 -5.30 -7.32
CA MET A 29 -10.66 -5.94 -6.21
C MET A 29 -10.60 -7.45 -6.41
N TRP A 30 -9.45 -8.04 -6.12
CA TRP A 30 -9.33 -9.48 -6.03
C TRP A 30 -9.31 -9.93 -4.58
N GLY A 31 -10.11 -10.96 -4.27
CA GLY A 31 -10.14 -11.60 -2.96
C GLY A 31 -10.35 -13.10 -3.05
N ARG A 32 -9.67 -13.86 -2.18
CA ARG A 32 -9.75 -15.34 -2.15
C ARG A 32 -11.10 -15.89 -1.66
N ARG A 33 -11.85 -15.09 -0.87
CA ARG A 33 -13.09 -15.52 -0.21
C ARG A 33 -14.28 -14.92 -0.93
N SER A 34 -15.16 -15.79 -1.44
CA SER A 34 -16.38 -15.37 -2.15
C SER A 34 -17.28 -14.49 -1.29
N GLU A 35 -17.41 -14.80 0.02
CA GLU A 35 -18.24 -13.99 0.93
C GLU A 35 -17.76 -12.53 1.04
N MET A 36 -16.43 -12.30 0.95
CA MET A 36 -15.88 -10.94 0.94
C MET A 36 -16.12 -10.24 -0.39
N VAL A 37 -16.03 -10.99 -1.48
CA VAL A 37 -16.33 -10.50 -2.83
C VAL A 37 -17.79 -10.09 -2.91
N ASP A 38 -18.71 -10.91 -2.41
CA ASP A 38 -20.14 -10.62 -2.37
C ASP A 38 -20.45 -9.36 -1.54
N GLN A 39 -19.82 -9.20 -0.38
CA GLN A 39 -19.96 -8.00 0.44
C GLN A 39 -19.47 -6.74 -0.28
N ILE A 40 -18.30 -6.80 -0.93
CA ILE A 40 -17.74 -5.66 -1.67
C ILE A 40 -18.67 -5.29 -2.83
N ASN A 41 -19.20 -6.27 -3.55
CA ASN A 41 -20.14 -6.04 -4.65
C ASN A 41 -21.51 -5.53 -4.14
N ALA A 42 -21.86 -5.78 -2.88
CA ALA A 42 -23.01 -5.18 -2.19
C ALA A 42 -22.70 -3.78 -1.61
N GLY A 43 -21.49 -3.24 -1.83
CA GLY A 43 -21.10 -1.90 -1.41
C GLY A 43 -20.59 -1.79 0.02
N MET A 44 -20.13 -2.89 0.64
CA MET A 44 -19.63 -2.90 2.02
C MET A 44 -18.44 -3.86 2.20
N ASN A 45 -17.68 -3.69 3.28
CA ASN A 45 -16.66 -4.66 3.74
C ASN A 45 -16.56 -4.62 5.27
N ASP A 46 -17.63 -5.02 5.94
CA ASP A 46 -17.77 -4.83 7.39
C ASP A 46 -16.78 -5.64 8.21
N ALA A 47 -16.25 -6.74 7.68
CA ALA A 47 -15.21 -7.51 8.35
C ALA A 47 -13.89 -6.73 8.56
N TYR A 48 -13.60 -5.77 7.67
CA TYR A 48 -12.34 -5.02 7.67
C TYR A 48 -12.51 -3.50 7.84
N LEU A 49 -13.62 -2.94 7.36
CA LEU A 49 -13.98 -1.52 7.48
C LEU A 49 -15.47 -1.39 7.82
N PRO A 50 -15.88 -1.74 9.05
CA PRO A 50 -17.28 -1.73 9.44
C PRO A 50 -17.91 -0.34 9.27
N GLY A 51 -19.07 -0.31 8.61
CA GLY A 51 -19.85 0.90 8.36
C GLY A 51 -19.32 1.80 7.24
N ALA A 52 -18.26 1.43 6.51
CA ALA A 52 -17.79 2.15 5.34
C ALA A 52 -18.63 1.76 4.11
N ALA A 53 -19.27 2.75 3.47
CA ALA A 53 -19.96 2.56 2.20
C ALA A 53 -18.96 2.63 1.04
N LEU A 54 -18.94 1.60 0.19
CA LEU A 54 -18.09 1.54 -0.98
C LEU A 54 -18.77 2.18 -2.19
N SER A 55 -17.98 2.86 -3.03
CA SER A 55 -18.44 3.46 -4.29
C SER A 55 -18.88 2.38 -5.29
N GLY A 56 -19.87 2.67 -6.11
CA GLY A 56 -20.25 1.83 -7.26
C GLY A 56 -19.17 1.67 -8.34
N LEU A 57 -18.06 2.42 -8.23
CA LEU A 57 -16.87 2.23 -9.07
C LEU A 57 -15.98 1.07 -8.58
N ILE A 58 -16.29 0.47 -7.42
CA ILE A 58 -15.56 -0.65 -6.86
C ILE A 58 -16.36 -1.92 -7.06
N THR A 59 -15.76 -2.89 -7.74
CA THR A 59 -16.27 -4.25 -7.88
C THR A 59 -15.23 -5.24 -7.35
N ALA A 60 -15.62 -6.49 -7.13
CA ALA A 60 -14.71 -7.53 -6.68
C ALA A 60 -14.95 -8.86 -7.39
N THR A 61 -13.91 -9.68 -7.48
CA THR A 61 -13.94 -11.02 -8.05
C THR A 61 -12.97 -11.96 -7.32
N THR A 62 -13.20 -13.26 -7.42
CA THR A 62 -12.25 -14.29 -6.97
C THR A 62 -11.27 -14.73 -8.06
N ALA A 63 -11.48 -14.32 -9.33
CA ALA A 63 -10.62 -14.63 -10.46
C ALA A 63 -9.54 -13.54 -10.62
N PRO A 64 -8.25 -13.86 -10.43
CA PRO A 64 -7.18 -12.87 -10.55
C PRO A 64 -7.05 -12.30 -11.96
N GLU A 65 -7.31 -13.13 -12.99
CA GLU A 65 -7.32 -12.72 -14.40
C GLU A 65 -8.34 -11.62 -14.66
N GLU A 66 -9.57 -11.82 -14.17
CA GLU A 66 -10.66 -10.85 -14.32
C GLU A 66 -10.35 -9.54 -13.60
N ALA A 67 -9.74 -9.62 -12.41
CA ALA A 67 -9.33 -8.42 -11.68
C ALA A 67 -8.27 -7.62 -12.44
N ALA A 68 -7.27 -8.29 -13.01
CA ALA A 68 -6.13 -7.68 -13.68
C ALA A 68 -6.41 -7.20 -15.12
N GLU A 69 -7.47 -7.72 -15.78
CA GLU A 69 -7.74 -7.46 -17.19
C GLU A 69 -7.80 -5.94 -17.53
N GLY A 70 -6.89 -5.47 -18.38
CA GLY A 70 -6.82 -4.08 -18.83
C GLY A 70 -6.61 -3.06 -17.70
N ALA A 71 -6.01 -3.47 -16.57
CA ALA A 71 -5.69 -2.54 -15.50
C ALA A 71 -4.44 -1.71 -15.85
N ASP A 72 -4.55 -0.39 -15.75
CA ASP A 72 -3.45 0.56 -15.87
C ASP A 72 -2.55 0.55 -14.62
N ILE A 73 -3.14 0.21 -13.47
CA ILE A 73 -2.49 0.19 -12.15
C ILE A 73 -2.89 -1.10 -11.44
N VAL A 74 -1.91 -1.85 -10.96
CA VAL A 74 -2.13 -3.03 -10.11
C VAL A 74 -1.63 -2.74 -8.71
N VAL A 75 -2.49 -2.82 -7.72
CA VAL A 75 -2.19 -2.53 -6.31
C VAL A 75 -2.09 -3.83 -5.52
N LEU A 76 -0.95 -4.06 -4.90
CA LEU A 76 -0.68 -5.23 -4.06
C LEU A 76 -0.88 -4.86 -2.59
N ALA A 77 -1.92 -5.41 -1.98
CA ALA A 77 -2.35 -5.13 -0.61
C ALA A 77 -2.52 -6.42 0.23
N VAL A 78 -1.68 -7.41 -0.03
CA VAL A 78 -1.59 -8.65 0.74
C VAL A 78 -0.61 -8.52 1.91
N PRO A 79 -0.64 -9.40 2.93
CA PRO A 79 0.40 -9.40 3.95
C PRO A 79 1.79 -9.63 3.34
N SER A 80 2.79 -8.85 3.76
CA SER A 80 4.16 -8.86 3.18
C SER A 80 4.77 -10.26 3.13
N GLN A 81 4.60 -11.08 4.17
CA GLN A 81 5.15 -12.44 4.24
C GLN A 81 4.45 -13.45 3.32
N THR A 82 3.34 -13.07 2.69
CA THR A 82 2.63 -13.92 1.74
C THR A 82 2.81 -13.48 0.29
N LEU A 83 3.52 -12.38 0.06
CA LEU A 83 3.64 -11.77 -1.27
C LEU A 83 4.20 -12.76 -2.30
N ARG A 84 5.36 -13.39 -2.02
CA ARG A 84 5.99 -14.36 -2.91
C ARG A 84 5.02 -15.46 -3.33
N ALA A 85 4.43 -16.15 -2.35
CA ALA A 85 3.50 -17.23 -2.62
C ALA A 85 2.24 -16.79 -3.39
N ASN A 86 1.81 -15.55 -3.23
CA ASN A 86 0.73 -14.98 -4.02
C ASN A 86 1.18 -14.69 -5.46
N LEU A 87 2.37 -14.09 -5.65
CA LEU A 87 2.91 -13.80 -6.98
C LEU A 87 3.22 -15.10 -7.76
N ASP A 88 3.68 -16.16 -7.10
CA ASP A 88 3.86 -17.48 -7.72
C ASP A 88 2.54 -18.03 -8.30
N GLN A 89 1.39 -17.67 -7.71
CA GLN A 89 0.08 -18.14 -8.18
C GLN A 89 -0.51 -17.28 -9.29
N TRP A 90 -0.42 -15.96 -9.18
CA TRP A 90 -1.11 -15.04 -10.10
C TRP A 90 -0.22 -13.90 -10.65
N GLY A 91 1.09 -13.90 -10.37
CA GLY A 91 1.99 -12.87 -10.92
C GLY A 91 2.00 -12.84 -12.45
N GLY A 92 1.77 -13.97 -13.11
CA GLY A 92 1.72 -14.08 -14.57
C GLY A 92 0.51 -13.41 -15.24
N VAL A 93 -0.52 -12.99 -14.47
CA VAL A 93 -1.69 -12.28 -15.03
C VAL A 93 -1.55 -10.76 -14.97
N LEU A 94 -0.48 -10.24 -14.36
CA LEU A 94 -0.25 -8.81 -14.26
C LEU A 94 0.01 -8.22 -15.67
N PRO A 95 -0.71 -7.14 -16.08
CA PRO A 95 -0.49 -6.54 -17.39
C PRO A 95 0.94 -6.01 -17.54
N SER A 96 1.55 -6.22 -18.71
CA SER A 96 2.95 -5.92 -18.99
C SER A 96 3.30 -4.44 -18.98
N ASP A 97 2.32 -3.55 -19.03
CA ASP A 97 2.44 -2.08 -19.07
C ASP A 97 1.87 -1.37 -17.84
N ALA A 98 1.21 -2.13 -16.94
CA ALA A 98 0.66 -1.60 -15.72
C ALA A 98 1.74 -1.12 -14.72
N ALA A 99 1.47 -0.04 -14.00
CA ALA A 99 2.22 0.29 -12.79
C ALA A 99 1.85 -0.69 -11.67
N VAL A 100 2.84 -1.28 -11.00
CA VAL A 100 2.61 -2.24 -9.90
C VAL A 100 2.91 -1.57 -8.58
N VAL A 101 1.87 -1.31 -7.81
CA VAL A 101 1.91 -0.53 -6.57
C VAL A 101 1.96 -1.45 -5.36
N SER A 102 2.99 -1.33 -4.55
CA SER A 102 3.09 -1.98 -3.23
C SER A 102 2.53 -1.08 -2.14
N LEU A 103 1.52 -1.56 -1.41
CA LEU A 103 1.02 -0.94 -0.17
C LEU A 103 1.60 -1.60 1.08
N MET A 104 2.46 -2.60 0.91
CA MET A 104 2.94 -3.44 2.00
C MET A 104 4.04 -2.73 2.80
N LYS A 105 4.10 -3.08 4.08
CA LYS A 105 5.12 -2.57 5.01
C LYS A 105 5.86 -3.76 5.60
N GLY A 106 7.14 -3.90 5.28
CA GLY A 106 7.98 -4.98 5.78
C GLY A 106 9.02 -5.45 4.78
N VAL A 107 9.85 -6.37 5.24
CA VAL A 107 10.83 -7.11 4.46
C VAL A 107 10.52 -8.60 4.54
N GLU A 108 10.85 -9.37 3.52
CA GLU A 108 10.62 -10.80 3.48
C GLU A 108 11.54 -11.53 4.46
N LEU A 109 10.96 -12.40 5.30
CA LEU A 109 11.74 -13.25 6.21
C LEU A 109 12.59 -14.24 5.40
N GLY A 110 13.81 -14.49 5.88
CA GLY A 110 14.76 -15.42 5.27
C GLY A 110 15.62 -14.79 4.17
N THR A 111 15.03 -14.05 3.24
CA THR A 111 15.78 -13.36 2.17
C THR A 111 16.17 -11.93 2.51
N THR A 112 15.48 -11.31 3.46
CA THR A 112 15.58 -9.88 3.81
C THR A 112 15.29 -8.92 2.65
N LYS A 113 14.66 -9.40 1.57
CA LYS A 113 14.28 -8.59 0.42
C LYS A 113 13.15 -7.63 0.74
N ARG A 114 13.23 -6.43 0.21
CA ARG A 114 12.13 -5.46 0.20
C ARG A 114 11.01 -5.99 -0.68
N MET A 115 9.80 -5.52 -0.48
CA MET A 115 8.65 -5.97 -1.28
C MET A 115 8.80 -5.62 -2.76
N SER A 116 9.40 -4.48 -3.10
CA SER A 116 9.75 -4.12 -4.48
C SER A 116 10.66 -5.17 -5.14
N GLU A 117 11.70 -5.61 -4.44
CA GLU A 117 12.63 -6.64 -4.94
C GLU A 117 11.95 -8.02 -5.13
N VAL A 118 10.99 -8.36 -4.26
CA VAL A 118 10.19 -9.59 -4.42
C VAL A 118 9.28 -9.49 -5.66
N ILE A 119 8.68 -8.32 -5.90
CA ILE A 119 7.84 -8.07 -7.09
C ILE A 119 8.68 -8.19 -8.37
N GLU A 120 9.86 -7.53 -8.42
CA GLU A 120 10.78 -7.60 -9.54
C GLU A 120 11.21 -9.06 -9.83
N GLU A 121 11.59 -9.80 -8.79
CA GLU A 121 12.12 -11.15 -8.91
C GLU A 121 11.06 -12.18 -9.33
N VAL A 122 9.89 -12.15 -8.69
CA VAL A 122 8.89 -13.23 -8.84
C VAL A 122 7.94 -12.96 -10.00
N ALA A 123 7.48 -11.72 -10.16
CA ALA A 123 6.54 -11.36 -11.22
C ALA A 123 7.23 -10.79 -12.47
N GLY A 124 8.56 -10.62 -12.46
CA GLY A 124 9.31 -10.11 -13.61
C GLY A 124 8.95 -8.66 -13.97
N VAL A 125 8.43 -7.89 -13.02
CA VAL A 125 8.04 -6.50 -13.26
C VAL A 125 9.30 -5.64 -13.34
N ASP A 126 9.38 -4.81 -14.38
CA ASP A 126 10.47 -3.84 -14.49
C ASP A 126 10.42 -2.87 -13.28
N ARG A 127 11.60 -2.65 -12.68
CA ARG A 127 11.74 -1.78 -11.50
C ARG A 127 11.23 -0.36 -11.70
N ASP A 128 11.24 0.13 -12.94
CA ASP A 128 10.76 1.48 -13.29
C ASP A 128 9.22 1.54 -13.33
N ARG A 129 8.54 0.38 -13.18
CA ARG A 129 7.08 0.26 -13.02
C ARG A 129 6.65 -0.17 -11.61
N VAL A 130 7.61 -0.47 -10.72
CA VAL A 130 7.31 -0.79 -9.31
C VAL A 130 7.19 0.49 -8.52
N VAL A 131 6.01 0.71 -7.96
CA VAL A 131 5.65 1.91 -7.17
C VAL A 131 5.45 1.51 -5.72
N VAL A 132 5.95 2.29 -4.79
CA VAL A 132 5.71 2.11 -3.36
C VAL A 132 4.84 3.24 -2.83
N VAL A 133 3.74 2.90 -2.19
CA VAL A 133 2.89 3.88 -1.49
C VAL A 133 3.00 3.67 0.00
N SER A 134 3.55 4.65 0.69
CA SER A 134 3.79 4.59 2.14
C SER A 134 3.54 5.94 2.82
N GLY A 135 3.17 5.88 4.10
CA GLY A 135 2.85 7.06 4.90
C GLY A 135 2.10 6.70 6.19
N PRO A 136 1.63 7.68 6.94
CA PRO A 136 0.78 7.47 8.12
C PRO A 136 -0.66 7.15 7.68
N ASN A 137 -0.86 5.94 7.14
CA ASN A 137 -2.09 5.51 6.50
C ASN A 137 -2.87 4.56 7.41
N LEU A 138 -3.70 5.11 8.30
CA LEU A 138 -4.66 4.34 9.09
C LEU A 138 -5.93 4.14 8.25
N ALA A 139 -6.18 2.91 7.83
CA ALA A 139 -7.25 2.56 6.91
C ALA A 139 -8.63 3.07 7.35
N ARG A 140 -8.93 3.00 8.67
CA ARG A 140 -10.20 3.46 9.22
C ARG A 140 -10.37 4.98 9.12
N GLU A 141 -9.31 5.75 9.37
CA GLU A 141 -9.35 7.22 9.26
C GLU A 141 -9.53 7.65 7.80
N ILE A 142 -8.84 6.99 6.88
CA ILE A 142 -8.97 7.24 5.45
C ILE A 142 -10.39 6.87 4.96
N ALA A 143 -10.95 5.75 5.40
CA ALA A 143 -12.33 5.37 5.08
C ALA A 143 -13.37 6.38 5.62
N LEU A 144 -13.06 7.08 6.73
CA LEU A 144 -13.85 8.19 7.27
C LEU A 144 -13.51 9.53 6.58
N LYS A 145 -12.73 9.52 5.50
CA LYS A 145 -12.32 10.69 4.71
C LYS A 145 -11.57 11.76 5.54
N GLN A 146 -10.88 11.33 6.60
CA GLN A 146 -10.00 12.23 7.34
C GLN A 146 -8.76 12.58 6.52
N PRO A 147 -8.23 13.81 6.64
CA PRO A 147 -7.06 14.23 5.88
C PRO A 147 -5.86 13.30 6.08
N ALA A 148 -5.33 12.78 4.99
CA ALA A 148 -4.18 11.90 4.97
C ALA A 148 -3.22 12.27 3.84
N ALA A 149 -1.95 11.94 4.00
CA ALA A 149 -0.93 12.11 2.99
C ALA A 149 -0.09 10.83 2.85
N SER A 150 0.40 10.58 1.65
CA SER A 150 1.28 9.45 1.35
C SER A 150 2.38 9.86 0.40
N VAL A 151 3.51 9.18 0.48
CA VAL A 151 4.53 9.21 -0.57
C VAL A 151 4.17 8.14 -1.59
N VAL A 152 4.26 8.49 -2.86
CA VAL A 152 4.17 7.61 -4.03
C VAL A 152 5.54 7.61 -4.68
N ALA A 153 6.35 6.60 -4.37
CA ALA A 153 7.72 6.51 -4.83
C ALA A 153 7.86 5.53 -6.00
N CYS A 154 8.47 5.98 -7.08
CA CYS A 154 8.85 5.15 -8.23
C CYS A 154 10.14 5.71 -8.82
N ARG A 155 11.01 4.85 -9.35
CA ARG A 155 12.24 5.29 -10.04
C ARG A 155 11.92 6.13 -11.28
N ASP A 156 10.86 5.77 -12.02
CA ASP A 156 10.31 6.59 -13.08
C ASP A 156 9.29 7.59 -12.48
N GLU A 157 9.65 8.88 -12.54
CA GLU A 157 8.83 9.97 -12.01
C GLU A 157 7.47 10.07 -12.73
N THR A 158 7.42 9.77 -14.03
CA THR A 158 6.19 9.78 -14.82
C THR A 158 5.20 8.72 -14.32
N VAL A 159 5.71 7.55 -13.96
CA VAL A 159 4.91 6.48 -13.36
C VAL A 159 4.42 6.87 -11.96
N ALA A 160 5.28 7.49 -11.14
CA ALA A 160 4.89 8.00 -9.83
C ALA A 160 3.77 9.05 -9.94
N GLU A 161 3.88 10.01 -10.87
CA GLU A 161 2.88 11.04 -11.13
C GLU A 161 1.55 10.45 -11.62
N ARG A 162 1.59 9.45 -12.50
CA ARG A 162 0.40 8.73 -12.97
C ARG A 162 -0.36 8.08 -11.82
N VAL A 163 0.34 7.37 -10.93
CA VAL A 163 -0.25 6.72 -9.77
C VAL A 163 -0.75 7.76 -8.76
N ALA A 164 0.03 8.82 -8.51
CA ALA A 164 -0.37 9.92 -7.63
C ALA A 164 -1.66 10.58 -8.12
N SER A 165 -1.76 10.87 -9.41
CA SER A 165 -2.97 11.46 -10.00
C SER A 165 -4.19 10.55 -9.86
N ALA A 166 -4.00 9.22 -9.99
CA ALA A 166 -5.08 8.25 -9.88
C ALA A 166 -5.61 8.07 -8.44
N CYS A 167 -4.86 8.50 -7.41
CA CYS A 167 -5.26 8.42 -6.02
C CYS A 167 -5.38 9.78 -5.32
N ALA A 168 -5.32 10.89 -6.06
CA ALA A 168 -5.49 12.23 -5.50
C ALA A 168 -6.97 12.51 -5.21
N ALA A 169 -7.36 12.49 -3.94
CA ALA A 169 -8.72 12.80 -3.49
C ALA A 169 -8.70 14.01 -2.53
N PRO A 170 -9.82 14.71 -2.30
CA PRO A 170 -9.86 15.90 -1.44
C PRO A 170 -9.30 15.70 -0.03
N TYR A 171 -9.35 14.47 0.48
CA TYR A 171 -8.85 14.08 1.80
C TYR A 171 -7.57 13.24 1.73
N PHE A 172 -7.09 12.85 0.53
CA PHE A 172 -5.88 12.05 0.37
C PHE A 172 -4.90 12.74 -0.57
N ARG A 173 -3.77 13.18 -0.02
CA ARG A 173 -2.75 13.93 -0.76
C ARG A 173 -1.52 13.06 -1.01
N PRO A 174 -1.29 12.58 -2.25
CA PRO A 174 -0.05 11.93 -2.64
C PRO A 174 1.05 12.95 -2.89
N TYR A 175 2.28 12.61 -2.49
CA TYR A 175 3.52 13.29 -2.84
C TYR A 175 4.39 12.32 -3.63
N THR A 176 4.88 12.72 -4.78
CA THR A 176 5.76 11.90 -5.60
C THR A 176 7.21 11.96 -5.11
N GLY A 177 7.96 10.90 -5.40
CA GLY A 177 9.39 10.80 -5.12
C GLY A 177 10.03 9.66 -5.88
N THR A 178 11.36 9.66 -5.96
CA THR A 178 12.13 8.62 -6.65
C THR A 178 12.81 7.65 -5.71
N ASP A 179 12.88 7.98 -4.41
CA ASP A 179 13.48 7.13 -3.39
C ASP A 179 12.53 5.99 -2.97
N VAL A 180 12.50 4.93 -3.77
CA VAL A 180 11.75 3.70 -3.48
C VAL A 180 12.30 3.01 -2.23
N VAL A 181 13.64 2.95 -2.09
CA VAL A 181 14.31 2.24 -0.99
C VAL A 181 14.00 2.90 0.35
N GLY A 182 14.24 4.21 0.46
CA GLY A 182 13.98 4.95 1.70
C GLY A 182 12.50 4.91 2.09
N THR A 183 11.60 5.02 1.10
CA THR A 183 10.15 4.97 1.32
C THR A 183 9.71 3.59 1.87
N GLU A 184 10.23 2.48 1.34
CA GLU A 184 9.93 1.12 1.83
C GLU A 184 10.50 0.90 3.24
N ILE A 185 11.77 1.23 3.46
CA ILE A 185 12.45 1.04 4.74
C ILE A 185 11.79 1.87 5.84
N ALA A 186 11.51 3.15 5.57
CA ALA A 186 10.79 4.00 6.51
C ALA A 186 9.41 3.40 6.88
N GLY A 187 8.66 2.91 5.89
CA GLY A 187 7.39 2.23 6.11
C GLY A 187 7.51 0.95 6.93
N ALA A 188 8.55 0.16 6.72
CA ALA A 188 8.78 -1.12 7.41
C ALA A 188 9.16 -0.92 8.88
N VAL A 189 10.04 0.05 9.18
CA VAL A 189 10.58 0.23 10.55
C VAL A 189 9.76 1.19 11.43
N LYS A 190 8.92 2.01 10.85
CA LYS A 190 8.08 2.99 11.57
C LYS A 190 7.31 2.35 12.74
N ASN A 191 6.81 1.13 12.57
CA ASN A 191 6.02 0.46 13.60
C ASN A 191 6.85 0.04 14.83
N VAL A 192 8.16 -0.18 14.68
CA VAL A 192 9.06 -0.43 15.81
C VAL A 192 9.12 0.82 16.71
N ILE A 193 9.23 1.99 16.10
CA ILE A 193 9.23 3.28 16.83
C ILE A 193 7.87 3.53 17.48
N ALA A 194 6.78 3.30 16.75
CA ALA A 194 5.44 3.44 17.28
C ALA A 194 5.19 2.53 18.50
N LEU A 195 5.67 1.29 18.45
CA LEU A 195 5.60 0.35 19.57
C LEU A 195 6.41 0.86 20.77
N ALA A 196 7.65 1.31 20.57
CA ALA A 196 8.50 1.84 21.62
C ALA A 196 7.87 3.07 22.31
N VAL A 197 7.28 3.97 21.53
CA VAL A 197 6.57 5.14 22.07
C VAL A 197 5.32 4.72 22.84
N GLY A 198 4.54 3.75 22.32
CA GLY A 198 3.38 3.21 23.03
C GLY A 198 3.75 2.51 24.34
N MET A 199 4.88 1.81 24.39
CA MET A 199 5.41 1.22 25.64
C MET A 199 5.81 2.31 26.63
N ALA A 200 6.48 3.37 26.20
CA ALA A 200 6.83 4.51 27.04
C ALA A 200 5.59 5.22 27.62
N GLU A 201 4.55 5.37 26.81
CA GLU A 201 3.24 5.91 27.23
C GLU A 201 2.62 5.00 28.31
N GLY A 202 2.57 3.67 28.08
CA GLY A 202 2.01 2.70 29.02
C GLY A 202 2.78 2.63 30.35
N LEU A 203 4.08 2.94 30.34
CA LEU A 203 4.92 3.03 31.52
C LEU A 203 4.83 4.39 32.24
N GLY A 204 4.02 5.33 31.72
CA GLY A 204 3.83 6.65 32.33
C GLY A 204 4.99 7.61 32.07
N PHE A 205 5.81 7.40 31.04
CA PHE A 205 6.87 8.35 30.70
C PHE A 205 6.28 9.65 30.14
N GLY A 206 6.89 10.76 30.51
CA GLY A 206 6.46 12.10 30.08
C GLY A 206 6.80 12.39 28.62
N ASP A 207 6.31 13.54 28.13
CA ASP A 207 6.43 13.96 26.74
C ASP A 207 7.88 14.13 26.25
N ASN A 208 8.80 14.55 27.14
CA ASN A 208 10.22 14.67 26.82
C ASN A 208 10.81 13.31 26.39
N SER A 209 10.47 12.23 27.10
CA SER A 209 10.95 10.88 26.77
C SER A 209 10.36 10.40 25.46
N LYS A 210 9.06 10.60 25.25
CA LYS A 210 8.38 10.22 23.99
C LYS A 210 8.92 11.01 22.80
N ALA A 211 9.11 12.32 22.91
CA ALA A 211 9.71 13.15 21.87
C ALA A 211 11.15 12.72 21.55
N SER A 212 11.95 12.36 22.56
CA SER A 212 13.29 11.85 22.36
C SER A 212 13.30 10.52 21.62
N LEU A 213 12.40 9.59 21.97
CA LEU A 213 12.26 8.31 21.28
C LEU A 213 11.88 8.51 19.80
N ILE A 214 10.92 9.39 19.51
CA ILE A 214 10.50 9.70 18.12
C ILE A 214 11.66 10.30 17.34
N THR A 215 12.35 11.31 17.88
CA THR A 215 13.47 12.00 17.22
C THR A 215 14.62 11.04 16.93
N ARG A 216 15.00 10.23 17.93
CA ARG A 216 16.04 9.21 17.74
C ARG A 216 15.62 8.14 16.75
N GLY A 217 14.37 7.65 16.86
CA GLY A 217 13.83 6.67 15.95
C GLY A 217 13.83 7.15 14.50
N LEU A 218 13.47 8.42 14.26
CA LEU A 218 13.54 9.02 12.92
C LEU A 218 14.98 9.05 12.40
N ALA A 219 15.95 9.47 13.22
CA ALA A 219 17.36 9.51 12.83
C ALA A 219 17.93 8.10 12.52
N GLU A 220 17.51 7.07 13.27
CA GLU A 220 17.90 5.68 12.98
C GLU A 220 17.24 5.17 11.69
N THR A 221 15.98 5.52 11.44
CA THR A 221 15.28 5.19 10.19
C THR A 221 16.02 5.77 8.98
N MET A 222 16.42 7.04 9.04
CA MET A 222 17.20 7.68 7.98
C MET A 222 18.54 6.97 7.74
N ARG A 223 19.30 6.69 8.82
CA ARG A 223 20.58 5.99 8.72
C ARG A 223 20.44 4.60 8.09
N LEU A 224 19.41 3.86 8.50
CA LEU A 224 19.13 2.55 7.91
C LEU A 224 18.74 2.66 6.44
N GLY A 225 17.87 3.60 6.09
CA GLY A 225 17.47 3.86 4.70
C GLY A 225 18.68 4.14 3.81
N MET A 226 19.55 5.07 4.24
CA MET A 226 20.78 5.43 3.51
C MET A 226 21.76 4.25 3.42
N ALA A 227 21.92 3.46 4.49
CA ALA A 227 22.81 2.29 4.49
C ALA A 227 22.33 1.19 3.53
N LEU A 228 21.02 1.15 3.21
CA LEU A 228 20.41 0.21 2.28
C LEU A 228 20.23 0.79 0.86
N GLY A 229 20.76 1.98 0.59
CA GLY A 229 20.75 2.62 -0.73
C GLY A 229 19.59 3.57 -0.99
N GLY A 230 18.91 4.04 0.06
CA GLY A 230 17.98 5.17 0.01
C GLY A 230 18.69 6.52 0.02
N GLU A 231 17.95 7.60 -0.26
CA GLU A 231 18.43 8.99 -0.34
C GLU A 231 18.07 9.81 0.92
#